data_b35194e4cda3ce16f2a6f5d357386b99
#
_entry.id   b35194e4cda3ce16f2a6f5d357386b99
#
_cell.length_a   1.000
_cell.length_b   1.000
_cell.length_c   1.000
_cell.angle_alpha   90.00
_cell.angle_beta   90.00
_cell.angle_gamma   90.00
#
_symmetry.space_group_name_H-M   'P 1'
#
loop_
_entity.id
_entity.type
_entity.pdbx_description
1 polymer ?
#
loop_
_entity_poly.entity_id
_entity_poly.type
_entity_poly.pdbx_seq_one_letter_code
_entity_poly.pdbx_strand_id
1 'polypeptide(L)' 'MDMEEVYLRQITEHLKRQTELQEENKELLKELLQKLGN' A
#
# COMPACT_ATOMS: atom_id res chain seq x y z
N MET A 1 -17.63 2.77 22.91
CA MET A 1 -16.57 2.23 22.05
C MET A 1 -15.28 2.14 22.80
N ASP A 2 -14.66 0.99 22.74
CA ASP A 2 -13.36 0.79 23.34
C ASP A 2 -12.30 1.46 22.47
N MET A 3 -11.44 2.26 23.08
CA MET A 3 -10.38 2.97 22.36
C MET A 3 -9.39 2.02 21.70
N GLU A 4 -9.15 0.87 22.32
CA GLU A 4 -8.28 -0.14 21.72
C GLU A 4 -8.83 -0.64 20.40
N GLU A 5 -10.12 -0.88 20.31
CA GLU A 5 -10.76 -1.32 19.07
C GLU A 5 -10.66 -0.25 17.98
N VAL A 6 -10.82 1.02 18.35
CA VAL A 6 -10.69 2.13 17.41
C VAL A 6 -9.27 2.20 16.86
N TYR A 7 -8.26 2.10 17.72
CA TYR A 7 -6.86 2.14 17.29
C TYR A 7 -6.51 0.94 16.42
N LEU A 8 -6.97 -0.24 16.77
CA LEU A 8 -6.73 -1.44 15.97
C LEU A 8 -7.33 -1.30 14.58
N ARG A 9 -8.53 -0.75 14.48
CA ARG A 9 -9.17 -0.51 13.19
C ARG A 9 -8.37 0.47 12.35
N GLN A 10 -7.92 1.57 12.94
CA GLN A 10 -7.13 2.58 12.26
C GLN A 10 -5.80 2.01 11.76
N ILE A 11 -5.14 1.22 12.58
CA ILE A 11 -3.88 0.57 12.19
C ILE A 11 -4.11 -0.39 11.03
N THR A 12 -5.16 -1.19 11.11
CA THR A 12 -5.50 -2.14 10.05
C THR A 12 -5.78 -1.44 8.73
N GLU A 13 -6.55 -0.35 8.76
CA GLU A 13 -6.84 0.44 7.57
C GLU A 13 -5.58 1.06 6.98
N HIS A 14 -4.70 1.55 7.84
CA HIS A 14 -3.45 2.15 7.40
C HIS A 14 -2.54 1.12 6.73
N LEU A 15 -2.42 -0.06 7.30
CA LEU A 15 -1.63 -1.14 6.72
C LEU A 15 -2.19 -1.58 5.37
N LYS A 16 -3.51 -1.69 5.27
CA LYS A 16 -4.16 -2.05 4.03
C LYS A 16 -3.85 -1.02 2.94
N ARG A 17 -3.96 0.24 3.27
CA ARG A 17 -3.68 1.33 2.33
C ARG A 17 -2.22 1.33 1.89
N GLN A 18 -1.29 1.09 2.81
CA GLN A 18 0.12 0.99 2.49
C GLN A 18 0.41 -0.17 1.56
N THR A 19 -0.24 -1.30 1.78
CA THR A 19 -0.09 -2.46 0.91
C THR A 19 -0.58 -2.15 -0.51
N GLU A 20 -1.71 -1.49 -0.65
CA GLU A 20 -2.23 -1.07 -1.95
C GLU A 20 -1.28 -0.11 -2.66
N LEU A 21 -0.71 0.85 -1.94
CA LEU A 21 0.26 1.79 -2.49
C LEU A 21 1.55 1.08 -2.93
N GLN A 22 2.00 0.10 -2.18
CA GLN A 22 3.18 -0.69 -2.54
C GLN A 22 2.95 -1.48 -3.82
N GLU A 23 1.75 -2.04 -3.98
CA GLU A 23 1.41 -2.76 -5.21
C GLU A 23 1.40 -1.82 -6.42
N GLU A 24 0.82 -0.63 -6.27
CA GLU A 24 0.84 0.38 -7.33
C GLU A 24 2.26 0.80 -7.68
N ASN A 25 3.10 1.03 -6.68
CA ASN A 25 4.49 1.40 -6.89
C ASN A 25 5.25 0.31 -7.62
N LYS A 26 5.02 -0.93 -7.29
CA LYS A 26 5.63 -2.08 -7.93
C LYS A 26 5.26 -2.15 -9.40
N GLU A 27 3.99 -1.92 -9.71
CA GLU A 27 3.49 -1.91 -11.09
C GLU A 27 4.15 -0.79 -11.91
N LEU A 28 4.21 0.41 -11.33
CA LEU A 28 4.84 1.56 -12.00
C LEU A 28 6.33 1.31 -12.25
N LEU A 29 7.03 0.72 -11.29
CA LEU A 29 8.43 0.36 -11.46
C LEU A 29 8.63 -0.64 -12.59
N LYS A 30 7.76 -1.63 -12.68
CA LYS A 30 7.81 -2.60 -13.77
C LYS A 30 7.64 -1.93 -15.13
N GLU A 31 6.67 -1.02 -15.24
CA GLU A 31 6.44 -0.28 -16.49
C GLU A 31 7.64 0.55 -16.87
N LEU A 32 8.23 1.26 -15.90
CA LEU A 32 9.42 2.07 -16.15
C LEU A 32 10.59 1.22 -16.61
N LEU A 33 10.82 0.08 -15.96
CA LEU A 33 11.90 -0.81 -16.36
C LEU A 33 11.70 -1.38 -17.75
N GLN A 34 10.47 -1.71 -18.10
CA GLN A 34 10.17 -2.18 -19.45
C GLN A 34 10.47 -1.11 -20.52
N LYS A 35 10.10 0.14 -20.23
CA LYS A 35 10.34 1.23 -21.16
C LYS A 35 11.84 1.54 -21.31
N LEU A 36 12.57 1.46 -20.20
CA LEU A 36 14.01 1.70 -20.21
C LEU A 36 14.80 0.53 -20.79
N GLY A 37 14.26 -0.67 -20.65
CA GLY A 37 14.89 -1.88 -21.16
C GLY A 37 14.75 -2.08 -22.67
N ASN A 38 13.88 -1.31 -23.27
CA ASN A 38 13.69 -1.32 -24.71
C ASN A 38 14.46 -0.18 -25.34
#